data_ab68f53236cfbfb4abb6ab68c9f33155
#
_entry.id   ab68f53236cfbfb4abb6ab68c9f33155
#
_cell.length_a   1.000
_cell.length_b   1.000
_cell.length_c   1.000
_cell.angle_alpha   90.00
_cell.angle_beta   90.00
_cell.angle_gamma   90.00
#
_symmetry.space_group_name_H-M   'P 1'
#
loop_
_entity.id
_entity.type
_entity.pdbx_description
1 polymer ?
#
loop_
_entity_poly.entity_id
_entity_poly.type
_entity_poly.pdbx_seq_one_letter_code
_entity_poly.pdbx_strand_id
1 'polypeptide(L)'
;MWRRACIEKAGGWNNRTTVEDMDLSLRAYLQGWRCVFLYNVTCLNEVPASYDAYRKQQHRWSCGPMQLWRKATAAVWQSRISWAQKLYLNIFFFGTRMFAAHIVSFVFYCTLVPVAVIAPEVRIPFWALVYMPLIVTCSTVAFTPGGWKHTVAFVLFENAMCVVKLNAMISGLLELSDAHEWVVTTKLGNWAVAKAAKSGLSKATAAVASVVPGLAKQPLQKRKIYRAELWMSLLFMVAAGFGIAQGRWQYAVFLLLQGTTFAAFGLSCGVDGQKRTVCCA
;
A
#
# COMPACT_ATOMS: atom_id res chain seq x y z
N MET A 1 -5.63 13.87 18.13
CA MET A 1 -4.93 14.52 19.26
C MET A 1 -4.59 13.49 20.33
N TRP A 2 -3.46 13.63 21.00
CA TRP A 2 -3.03 12.79 22.11
C TRP A 2 -3.09 13.55 23.44
N ARG A 3 -3.51 12.89 24.50
CA ARG A 3 -3.31 13.44 25.85
C ARG A 3 -1.85 13.22 26.25
N ARG A 4 -1.18 14.24 26.79
CA ARG A 4 0.21 14.15 27.23
C ARG A 4 0.43 13.02 28.25
N ALA A 5 -0.44 12.91 29.24
CA ALA A 5 -0.40 11.82 30.23
C ALA A 5 -0.52 10.40 29.59
N CYS A 6 -1.22 10.27 28.46
CA CYS A 6 -1.29 9.01 27.73
C CYS A 6 0.05 8.65 27.10
N ILE A 7 0.71 9.61 26.45
CA ILE A 7 2.04 9.41 25.85
C ILE A 7 3.06 9.05 26.92
N GLU A 8 3.08 9.80 28.03
CA GLU A 8 4.02 9.58 29.14
C GLU A 8 3.82 8.20 29.78
N LYS A 9 2.58 7.82 30.10
CA LYS A 9 2.27 6.49 30.66
C LYS A 9 2.58 5.35 29.69
N ALA A 10 2.33 5.55 28.37
CA ALA A 10 2.67 4.56 27.35
C ALA A 10 4.19 4.43 27.10
N GLY A 11 5.02 5.19 27.81
CA GLY A 11 6.48 5.13 27.69
C GLY A 11 7.06 5.95 26.54
N GLY A 12 6.32 6.96 26.06
CA GLY A 12 6.76 7.88 25.02
C GLY A 12 6.89 7.26 23.63
N TRP A 13 7.47 8.02 22.72
CA TRP A 13 7.79 7.55 21.36
C TRP A 13 8.97 6.58 21.38
N ASN A 14 8.89 5.52 20.60
CA ASN A 14 9.91 4.50 20.49
C ASN A 14 10.28 4.28 19.01
N ASN A 15 11.56 4.11 18.73
CA ASN A 15 12.10 3.90 17.38
C ASN A 15 12.31 2.41 17.03
N ARG A 16 11.73 1.49 17.79
CA ARG A 16 11.90 0.04 17.59
C ARG A 16 11.21 -0.50 16.33
N THR A 17 10.30 0.28 15.73
CA THR A 17 9.57 -0.06 14.50
C THR A 17 9.48 1.16 13.59
N THR A 18 9.22 0.94 12.29
CA THR A 18 9.00 2.02 11.33
C THR A 18 7.56 2.59 11.38
N VAL A 19 6.75 2.15 12.32
CA VAL A 19 5.38 2.61 12.60
C VAL A 19 5.25 2.99 14.07
N GLU A 20 5.97 4.00 14.46
CA GLU A 20 6.07 4.49 15.83
C GLU A 20 4.72 4.95 16.42
N ASP A 21 3.83 5.43 15.56
CA ASP A 21 2.46 5.84 15.88
C ASP A 21 1.57 4.63 16.22
N MET A 22 1.66 3.55 15.45
CA MET A 22 0.98 2.29 15.76
C MET A 22 1.51 1.65 17.05
N ASP A 23 2.83 1.67 17.24
CA ASP A 23 3.45 1.12 18.45
C ASP A 23 3.00 1.86 19.69
N LEU A 24 3.01 3.19 19.66
CA LEU A 24 2.51 4.01 20.76
C LEU A 24 1.02 3.77 21.03
N SER A 25 0.22 3.66 19.95
CA SER A 25 -1.23 3.39 20.06
C SER A 25 -1.50 2.05 20.72
N LEU A 26 -0.75 1.00 20.33
CA LEU A 26 -0.88 -0.32 20.92
C LEU A 26 -0.50 -0.32 22.40
N ARG A 27 0.64 0.30 22.77
CA ARG A 27 1.08 0.39 24.17
C ARG A 27 0.09 1.16 25.04
N ALA A 28 -0.48 2.24 24.51
CA ALA A 28 -1.52 3.00 25.18
C ALA A 28 -2.80 2.14 25.36
N TYR A 29 -3.22 1.41 24.33
CA TYR A 29 -4.37 0.50 24.41
C TYR A 29 -4.18 -0.59 25.47
N LEU A 30 -3.01 -1.23 25.53
CA LEU A 30 -2.69 -2.26 26.54
C LEU A 30 -2.73 -1.73 27.97
N GLN A 31 -2.59 -0.41 28.18
CA GLN A 31 -2.73 0.26 29.48
C GLN A 31 -4.14 0.79 29.76
N GLY A 32 -5.12 0.43 28.93
CA GLY A 32 -6.52 0.79 29.11
C GLY A 32 -6.93 2.14 28.54
N TRP A 33 -6.06 2.82 27.79
CA TRP A 33 -6.45 4.03 27.06
C TRP A 33 -7.35 3.68 25.88
N ARG A 34 -8.32 4.55 25.62
CA ARG A 34 -9.27 4.37 24.51
C ARG A 34 -9.03 5.40 23.42
N CYS A 35 -9.08 4.96 22.16
CA CYS A 35 -9.08 5.82 21.02
C CYS A 35 -10.51 6.23 20.67
N VAL A 36 -10.73 7.51 20.38
CA VAL A 36 -12.02 8.05 19.93
C VAL A 36 -11.87 8.51 18.48
N PHE A 37 -12.72 7.98 17.60
CA PHE A 37 -12.78 8.44 16.23
C PHE A 37 -13.81 9.57 16.10
N LEU A 38 -13.37 10.72 15.57
CA LEU A 38 -14.21 11.91 15.43
C LEU A 38 -14.65 12.03 13.95
N TYR A 39 -15.89 11.68 13.68
CA TYR A 39 -16.46 11.68 12.31
C TYR A 39 -16.51 13.07 11.69
N ASN A 40 -16.73 14.11 12.51
CA ASN A 40 -16.94 15.49 12.03
C ASN A 40 -15.64 16.29 11.88
N VAL A 41 -14.48 15.66 12.13
CA VAL A 41 -13.18 16.33 12.03
C VAL A 41 -12.47 15.81 10.79
N THR A 42 -12.39 16.64 9.77
CA THR A 42 -11.68 16.32 8.53
C THR A 42 -10.27 16.88 8.56
N CYS A 43 -9.32 16.10 8.08
CA CYS A 43 -7.93 16.50 7.90
C CYS A 43 -7.56 16.46 6.43
N LEU A 44 -7.00 17.53 5.91
CA LEU A 44 -6.44 17.55 4.56
C LEU A 44 -5.16 16.73 4.54
N ASN A 45 -5.05 15.82 3.58
CA ASN A 45 -3.88 14.98 3.41
C ASN A 45 -3.41 15.00 1.96
N GLU A 46 -2.10 14.97 1.76
CA GLU A 46 -1.50 14.88 0.44
C GLU A 46 -0.98 13.46 0.20
N VAL A 47 -1.24 12.94 -0.99
CA VAL A 47 -0.67 11.69 -1.46
C VAL A 47 0.75 11.90 -1.99
N PRO A 48 1.62 10.87 -2.02
CA PRO A 48 2.93 10.97 -2.64
C PRO A 48 2.85 11.40 -4.10
N ALA A 49 3.73 12.33 -4.50
CA ALA A 49 3.70 12.93 -5.83
C ALA A 49 4.23 12.02 -6.95
N SER A 50 4.99 10.97 -6.61
CA SER A 50 5.57 10.04 -7.58
C SER A 50 5.31 8.58 -7.20
N TYR A 51 5.36 7.69 -8.20
CA TYR A 51 5.22 6.25 -7.96
C TYR A 51 6.34 5.70 -7.05
N ASP A 52 7.59 6.12 -7.22
CA ASP A 52 8.69 5.70 -6.34
C ASP A 52 8.44 6.10 -4.87
N ALA A 53 7.94 7.32 -4.64
CA ALA A 53 7.59 7.78 -3.31
C ALA A 53 6.42 6.98 -2.71
N TYR A 54 5.38 6.70 -3.52
CA TYR A 54 4.25 5.87 -3.12
C TYR A 54 4.70 4.44 -2.79
N ARG A 55 5.52 3.83 -3.65
CA ARG A 55 6.07 2.48 -3.45
C ARG A 55 6.83 2.36 -2.13
N LYS A 56 7.73 3.33 -1.82
CA LYS A 56 8.45 3.39 -0.55
C LYS A 56 7.52 3.54 0.65
N GLN A 57 6.48 4.36 0.51
CA GLN A 57 5.47 4.52 1.56
C GLN A 57 4.72 3.19 1.81
N GLN A 58 4.29 2.50 0.74
CA GLN A 58 3.59 1.22 0.85
C GLN A 58 4.50 0.12 1.42
N HIS A 59 5.78 0.11 1.06
CA HIS A 59 6.77 -0.78 1.65
C HIS A 59 6.83 -0.58 3.18
N ARG A 60 7.02 0.66 3.63
CA ARG A 60 7.07 0.98 5.06
C ARG A 60 5.77 0.60 5.79
N TRP A 61 4.61 0.89 5.19
CA TRP A 61 3.30 0.59 5.78
C TRP A 61 2.96 -0.91 5.82
N SER A 62 3.62 -1.72 5.01
CA SER A 62 3.49 -3.18 5.05
C SER A 62 4.54 -3.82 5.96
N CYS A 63 5.76 -3.30 5.98
CA CYS A 63 6.85 -3.78 6.79
C CYS A 63 6.65 -3.48 8.29
N GLY A 64 6.34 -2.22 8.64
CA GLY A 64 6.26 -1.76 10.02
C GLY A 64 5.26 -2.51 10.90
N PRO A 65 4.02 -2.77 10.45
CA PRO A 65 3.07 -3.57 11.21
C PRO A 65 3.53 -5.01 11.46
N MET A 66 4.31 -5.61 10.56
CA MET A 66 4.89 -6.95 10.77
C MET A 66 5.99 -6.93 11.84
N GLN A 67 6.84 -5.91 11.81
CA GLN A 67 7.81 -5.68 12.89
C GLN A 67 7.10 -5.50 14.23
N LEU A 68 6.05 -4.68 14.25
CA LEU A 68 5.28 -4.43 15.45
C LEU A 68 4.62 -5.70 15.97
N TRP A 69 3.98 -6.48 15.11
CA TRP A 69 3.37 -7.74 15.48
C TRP A 69 4.39 -8.67 16.16
N ARG A 70 5.51 -8.91 15.50
CA ARG A 70 6.57 -9.75 16.04
C ARG A 70 7.06 -9.27 17.42
N LYS A 71 7.33 -7.96 17.56
CA LYS A 71 7.86 -7.36 18.80
C LYS A 71 6.83 -7.22 19.92
N ALA A 72 5.56 -7.05 19.57
CA ALA A 72 4.51 -6.75 20.53
C ALA A 72 3.68 -7.97 20.95
N THR A 73 3.72 -9.08 20.20
CA THR A 73 2.92 -10.28 20.49
C THR A 73 3.08 -10.77 21.93
N ALA A 74 4.29 -10.88 22.42
CA ALA A 74 4.57 -11.30 23.80
C ALA A 74 3.92 -10.34 24.83
N ALA A 75 4.06 -9.03 24.61
CA ALA A 75 3.46 -8.02 25.49
C ALA A 75 1.93 -8.06 25.46
N VAL A 76 1.31 -8.32 24.31
CA VAL A 76 -0.13 -8.50 24.18
C VAL A 76 -0.60 -9.72 24.99
N TRP A 77 0.09 -10.86 24.89
CA TRP A 77 -0.27 -12.07 25.63
C TRP A 77 -0.07 -11.95 27.15
N GLN A 78 0.94 -11.21 27.59
CA GLN A 78 1.23 -10.95 29.01
C GLN A 78 0.35 -9.85 29.60
N SER A 79 -0.34 -9.05 28.78
CA SER A 79 -1.16 -7.93 29.24
C SER A 79 -2.42 -8.39 29.98
N ARG A 80 -3.05 -7.47 30.72
CA ARG A 80 -4.26 -7.73 31.51
C ARG A 80 -5.57 -7.59 30.72
N ILE A 81 -5.51 -7.40 29.40
CA ILE A 81 -6.71 -7.34 28.54
C ILE A 81 -7.37 -8.71 28.43
N SER A 82 -8.65 -8.73 28.03
CA SER A 82 -9.43 -9.98 27.89
C SER A 82 -8.85 -10.89 26.79
N TRP A 83 -9.11 -12.18 26.92
CA TRP A 83 -8.73 -13.18 25.88
C TRP A 83 -9.27 -12.83 24.51
N ALA A 84 -10.54 -12.37 24.44
CA ALA A 84 -11.14 -11.94 23.17
C ALA A 84 -10.36 -10.78 22.53
N GLN A 85 -9.90 -9.81 23.33
CA GLN A 85 -9.08 -8.71 22.85
C GLN A 85 -7.69 -9.17 22.39
N LYS A 86 -7.07 -10.13 23.08
CA LYS A 86 -5.79 -10.74 22.67
C LYS A 86 -5.91 -11.45 21.33
N LEU A 87 -6.94 -12.26 21.16
CA LEU A 87 -7.23 -12.94 19.90
C LEU A 87 -7.55 -11.93 18.78
N TYR A 88 -8.37 -10.92 19.08
CA TYR A 88 -8.68 -9.87 18.11
C TYR A 88 -7.43 -9.16 17.61
N LEU A 89 -6.54 -8.72 18.50
CA LEU A 89 -5.31 -8.04 18.13
C LEU A 89 -4.38 -8.93 17.29
N ASN A 90 -4.15 -10.17 17.72
CA ASN A 90 -3.19 -11.03 17.04
C ASN A 90 -3.73 -11.62 15.72
N ILE A 91 -5.00 -12.05 15.69
CA ILE A 91 -5.56 -12.72 14.52
C ILE A 91 -6.17 -11.71 13.55
N PHE A 92 -7.10 -10.87 14.02
CA PHE A 92 -7.84 -9.98 13.12
C PHE A 92 -7.09 -8.70 12.80
N PHE A 93 -6.51 -8.02 13.80
CA PHE A 93 -5.84 -6.76 13.55
C PHE A 93 -4.49 -6.95 12.83
N PHE A 94 -3.62 -7.83 13.31
CA PHE A 94 -2.33 -8.09 12.66
C PHE A 94 -2.44 -9.19 11.60
N GLY A 95 -2.92 -10.37 11.95
CA GLY A 95 -2.93 -11.53 11.07
C GLY A 95 -3.80 -11.31 9.84
N THR A 96 -5.12 -11.28 10.00
CA THR A 96 -6.03 -11.23 8.86
C THR A 96 -5.85 -9.97 8.03
N ARG A 97 -5.74 -8.81 8.67
CA ARG A 97 -5.58 -7.54 7.95
C ARG A 97 -4.31 -7.48 7.11
N MET A 98 -3.19 -7.98 7.64
CA MET A 98 -1.92 -7.93 6.93
C MET A 98 -1.75 -9.06 5.93
N PHE A 99 -2.02 -10.30 6.34
CA PHE A 99 -1.83 -11.46 5.47
C PHE A 99 -2.92 -11.56 4.40
N ALA A 100 -4.21 -11.40 4.75
CA ALA A 100 -5.28 -11.63 3.81
C ALA A 100 -5.20 -10.72 2.59
N ALA A 101 -5.04 -9.41 2.78
CA ALA A 101 -5.01 -8.47 1.67
C ALA A 101 -3.86 -8.73 0.69
N HIS A 102 -2.67 -9.05 1.19
CA HIS A 102 -1.47 -9.17 0.36
C HIS A 102 -1.30 -10.58 -0.20
N ILE A 103 -1.54 -11.61 0.62
CA ILE A 103 -1.48 -13.01 0.20
C ILE A 103 -2.59 -13.32 -0.80
N VAL A 104 -3.81 -12.82 -0.58
CA VAL A 104 -4.91 -13.03 -1.52
C VAL A 104 -4.58 -12.47 -2.89
N SER A 105 -4.11 -11.22 -2.97
CA SER A 105 -3.71 -10.64 -4.25
C SER A 105 -2.59 -11.44 -4.93
N PHE A 106 -1.56 -11.81 -4.19
CA PHE A 106 -0.43 -12.55 -4.77
C PHE A 106 -0.80 -13.99 -5.12
N VAL A 107 -1.40 -14.73 -4.19
CA VAL A 107 -1.68 -16.16 -4.39
C VAL A 107 -2.78 -16.35 -5.42
N PHE A 108 -3.94 -15.71 -5.23
CA PHE A 108 -5.07 -15.95 -6.12
C PHE A 108 -4.91 -15.28 -7.48
N TYR A 109 -4.70 -13.97 -7.51
CA TYR A 109 -4.67 -13.25 -8.79
C TYR A 109 -3.35 -13.39 -9.54
N CYS A 110 -2.22 -13.40 -8.82
CA CYS A 110 -0.90 -13.40 -9.47
C CYS A 110 -0.29 -14.79 -9.64
N THR A 111 -0.80 -15.82 -8.95
CA THR A 111 -0.27 -17.18 -9.04
C THR A 111 -1.30 -18.16 -9.57
N LEU A 112 -2.43 -18.35 -8.87
CA LEU A 112 -3.39 -19.39 -9.22
C LEU A 112 -4.05 -19.16 -10.57
N VAL A 113 -4.41 -17.92 -10.91
CA VAL A 113 -5.04 -17.63 -12.21
C VAL A 113 -4.09 -17.92 -13.38
N PRO A 114 -2.84 -17.43 -13.42
CA PRO A 114 -1.88 -17.80 -14.46
C PRO A 114 -1.63 -19.31 -14.55
N VAL A 115 -1.44 -19.99 -13.41
CA VAL A 115 -1.19 -21.43 -13.36
C VAL A 115 -2.37 -22.22 -13.94
N ALA A 116 -3.60 -21.87 -13.56
CA ALA A 116 -4.82 -22.53 -14.08
C ALA A 116 -4.98 -22.38 -15.60
N VAL A 117 -4.39 -21.34 -16.18
CA VAL A 117 -4.44 -21.13 -17.63
C VAL A 117 -3.30 -21.84 -18.36
N ILE A 118 -2.07 -21.79 -17.81
CA ILE A 118 -0.88 -22.41 -18.41
C ILE A 118 -0.93 -23.93 -18.29
N ALA A 119 -1.37 -24.46 -17.15
CA ALA A 119 -1.43 -25.88 -16.85
C ALA A 119 -2.88 -26.34 -16.62
N PRO A 120 -3.67 -26.56 -17.67
CA PRO A 120 -5.09 -26.90 -17.55
C PRO A 120 -5.34 -28.27 -16.90
N GLU A 121 -4.32 -29.11 -16.77
CA GLU A 121 -4.36 -30.38 -16.04
C GLU A 121 -4.50 -30.17 -14.54
N VAL A 122 -4.02 -29.02 -14.01
CA VAL A 122 -4.14 -28.64 -12.61
C VAL A 122 -5.57 -28.15 -12.37
N ARG A 123 -6.38 -29.01 -11.79
CA ARG A 123 -7.79 -28.68 -11.44
C ARG A 123 -7.83 -27.83 -10.20
N ILE A 124 -7.80 -26.51 -10.37
CA ILE A 124 -8.01 -25.56 -9.27
C ILE A 124 -9.53 -25.40 -9.08
N PRO A 125 -10.06 -25.61 -7.87
CA PRO A 125 -11.49 -25.43 -7.61
C PRO A 125 -11.96 -24.02 -7.95
N PHE A 126 -13.13 -23.91 -8.58
CA PHE A 126 -13.68 -22.61 -9.01
C PHE A 126 -13.89 -21.63 -7.86
N TRP A 127 -14.20 -22.15 -6.66
CA TRP A 127 -14.33 -21.31 -5.47
C TRP A 127 -13.01 -20.63 -5.08
N ALA A 128 -11.88 -21.28 -5.26
CA ALA A 128 -10.56 -20.69 -4.98
C ALA A 128 -10.16 -19.66 -6.02
N LEU A 129 -10.47 -19.91 -7.32
CA LEU A 129 -10.13 -19.01 -8.42
C LEU A 129 -10.99 -17.75 -8.47
N VAL A 130 -12.28 -17.85 -8.11
CA VAL A 130 -13.26 -16.78 -8.35
C VAL A 130 -13.90 -16.30 -7.06
N TYR A 131 -14.52 -17.19 -6.28
CA TYR A 131 -15.35 -16.73 -5.17
C TYR A 131 -14.54 -16.14 -4.01
N MET A 132 -13.43 -16.74 -3.63
CA MET A 132 -12.60 -16.21 -2.53
C MET A 132 -12.03 -14.83 -2.85
N PRO A 133 -11.33 -14.62 -3.99
CA PRO A 133 -10.85 -13.28 -4.33
C PRO A 133 -11.99 -12.28 -4.55
N LEU A 134 -13.13 -12.70 -5.10
CA LEU A 134 -14.29 -11.85 -5.28
C LEU A 134 -14.86 -11.37 -3.94
N ILE A 135 -15.06 -12.28 -2.97
CA ILE A 135 -15.56 -11.95 -1.64
C ILE A 135 -14.63 -10.94 -0.94
N VAL A 136 -13.31 -11.19 -0.97
CA VAL A 136 -12.33 -10.29 -0.37
C VAL A 136 -12.36 -8.91 -1.04
N THR A 137 -12.40 -8.88 -2.37
CA THR A 137 -12.47 -7.62 -3.14
C THR A 137 -13.75 -6.86 -2.85
N CYS A 138 -14.91 -7.51 -2.92
CA CYS A 138 -16.20 -6.90 -2.66
C CYS A 138 -16.29 -6.38 -1.22
N SER A 139 -15.81 -7.14 -0.24
CA SER A 139 -15.77 -6.71 1.15
C SER A 139 -14.90 -5.46 1.32
N THR A 140 -13.73 -5.41 0.69
CA THR A 140 -12.85 -4.24 0.75
C THR A 140 -13.50 -3.01 0.10
N VAL A 141 -14.08 -3.19 -1.08
CA VAL A 141 -14.70 -2.11 -1.87
C VAL A 141 -15.96 -1.57 -1.20
N ALA A 142 -16.78 -2.45 -0.58
CA ALA A 142 -18.01 -2.05 0.10
C ALA A 142 -17.76 -1.06 1.25
N PHE A 143 -16.63 -1.17 1.94
CA PHE A 143 -16.24 -0.28 3.03
C PHE A 143 -15.42 0.94 2.57
N THR A 144 -15.14 1.05 1.26
CA THR A 144 -14.38 2.17 0.71
C THR A 144 -15.33 3.21 0.11
N PRO A 145 -15.31 4.47 0.55
CA PRO A 145 -16.18 5.52 -0.02
C PRO A 145 -16.01 5.63 -1.53
N GLY A 146 -17.12 5.49 -2.28
CA GLY A 146 -17.12 5.54 -3.74
C GLY A 146 -16.41 4.36 -4.43
N GLY A 147 -16.05 3.32 -3.69
CA GLY A 147 -15.21 2.21 -4.14
C GLY A 147 -15.74 1.45 -5.35
N TRP A 148 -17.04 1.25 -5.47
CA TRP A 148 -17.64 0.48 -6.57
C TRP A 148 -17.30 1.02 -7.96
N LYS A 149 -17.20 2.36 -8.10
CA LYS A 149 -16.85 3.02 -9.38
C LYS A 149 -15.40 2.72 -9.81
N HIS A 150 -14.53 2.40 -8.87
CA HIS A 150 -13.10 2.21 -9.11
C HIS A 150 -12.64 0.76 -8.88
N THR A 151 -13.58 -0.18 -8.75
CA THR A 151 -13.27 -1.58 -8.38
C THR A 151 -12.21 -2.22 -9.28
N VAL A 152 -12.37 -2.10 -10.60
CA VAL A 152 -11.42 -2.68 -11.56
C VAL A 152 -10.03 -2.05 -11.41
N ALA A 153 -9.97 -0.72 -11.37
CA ALA A 153 -8.71 0.00 -11.19
C ALA A 153 -8.07 -0.33 -9.84
N PHE A 154 -8.87 -0.47 -8.79
CA PHE A 154 -8.42 -0.86 -7.46
C PHE A 154 -7.79 -2.26 -7.46
N VAL A 155 -8.47 -3.26 -8.06
CA VAL A 155 -7.95 -4.64 -8.15
C VAL A 155 -6.64 -4.69 -8.92
N LEU A 156 -6.59 -4.05 -10.09
CA LEU A 156 -5.38 -4.01 -10.92
C LEU A 156 -4.21 -3.34 -10.19
N PHE A 157 -4.50 -2.24 -9.49
CA PHE A 157 -3.51 -1.50 -8.71
C PHE A 157 -2.99 -2.29 -7.50
N GLU A 158 -3.90 -2.87 -6.71
CA GLU A 158 -3.53 -3.68 -5.54
C GLU A 158 -2.74 -4.91 -5.93
N ASN A 159 -3.09 -5.56 -7.05
CA ASN A 159 -2.34 -6.69 -7.57
C ASN A 159 -0.94 -6.26 -8.04
N ALA A 160 -0.80 -5.13 -8.73
CA ALA A 160 0.50 -4.62 -9.14
C ALA A 160 1.40 -4.25 -7.93
N MET A 161 0.80 -3.85 -6.82
CA MET A 161 1.51 -3.55 -5.58
C MET A 161 1.79 -4.78 -4.70
N CYS A 162 1.18 -5.94 -4.98
CA CYS A 162 1.26 -7.11 -4.11
C CYS A 162 2.70 -7.61 -3.91
N VAL A 163 3.53 -7.57 -4.95
CA VAL A 163 4.95 -8.00 -4.86
C VAL A 163 5.73 -7.12 -3.89
N VAL A 164 5.54 -5.80 -3.98
CA VAL A 164 6.19 -4.83 -3.07
C VAL A 164 5.75 -5.04 -1.63
N LYS A 165 4.43 -5.18 -1.44
CA LYS A 165 3.83 -5.34 -0.11
C LYS A 165 4.21 -6.68 0.51
N LEU A 166 4.21 -7.78 -0.27
CA LEU A 166 4.60 -9.09 0.20
C LEU A 166 6.09 -9.13 0.60
N ASN A 167 6.97 -8.57 -0.23
CA ASN A 167 8.38 -8.46 0.10
C ASN A 167 8.60 -7.65 1.38
N ALA A 168 7.92 -6.51 1.51
CA ALA A 168 7.99 -5.69 2.72
C ALA A 168 7.50 -6.42 3.98
N MET A 169 6.44 -7.25 3.85
CA MET A 169 5.95 -8.07 4.97
C MET A 169 6.99 -9.10 5.41
N ILE A 170 7.62 -9.79 4.45
CA ILE A 170 8.68 -10.77 4.72
C ILE A 170 9.85 -10.06 5.39
N SER A 171 10.29 -8.93 4.83
CA SER A 171 11.37 -8.11 5.41
C SER A 171 11.07 -7.68 6.85
N GLY A 172 9.84 -7.22 7.13
CA GLY A 172 9.42 -6.84 8.47
C GLY A 172 9.33 -8.00 9.45
N LEU A 173 8.85 -9.16 9.00
CA LEU A 173 8.72 -10.35 9.83
C LEU A 173 10.08 -10.96 10.19
N LEU A 174 11.01 -10.99 9.23
CA LEU A 174 12.35 -11.54 9.40
C LEU A 174 13.40 -10.51 9.85
N GLU A 175 12.99 -9.22 9.96
CA GLU A 175 13.90 -8.10 10.28
C GLU A 175 15.12 -8.02 9.36
N LEU A 176 14.89 -8.12 8.04
CA LEU A 176 15.94 -7.96 7.05
C LEU A 176 16.51 -6.54 7.05
N SER A 177 17.64 -6.33 6.40
CA SER A 177 18.37 -5.04 6.41
C SER A 177 17.55 -3.85 5.91
N ASP A 178 16.64 -4.06 4.97
CA ASP A 178 15.74 -3.05 4.40
C ASP A 178 14.53 -2.72 5.29
N ALA A 179 14.28 -3.54 6.32
CA ALA A 179 13.15 -3.38 7.23
C ALA A 179 13.24 -2.10 8.07
N HIS A 180 14.44 -1.59 8.33
CA HIS A 180 14.69 -0.39 9.14
C HIS A 180 14.91 0.87 8.30
N GLU A 181 14.81 0.79 6.98
CA GLU A 181 15.01 1.95 6.12
C GLU A 181 13.84 2.92 6.24
N TRP A 182 14.09 4.05 6.88
CA TRP A 182 13.13 5.15 6.96
C TRP A 182 13.49 6.25 5.98
N VAL A 183 12.97 6.16 4.77
CA VAL A 183 13.06 7.24 3.79
C VAL A 183 11.82 8.12 3.90
N VAL A 184 12.02 9.38 4.30
CA VAL A 184 10.94 10.37 4.29
C VAL A 184 10.53 10.66 2.86
N THR A 185 9.26 10.40 2.53
CA THR A 185 8.70 10.75 1.23
C THR A 185 8.43 12.24 1.18
N THR A 186 9.11 12.97 0.28
CA THR A 186 8.83 14.38 0.04
C THR A 186 7.44 14.55 -0.54
N LYS A 187 6.59 15.29 0.16
CA LYS A 187 5.29 15.74 -0.34
C LYS A 187 5.49 17.13 -0.93
N LEU A 188 5.08 17.32 -2.17
CA LEU A 188 5.07 18.64 -2.77
C LEU A 188 3.82 19.34 -2.25
N GLY A 189 3.97 20.37 -1.44
CA GLY A 189 2.86 21.16 -0.90
C GLY A 189 2.09 21.87 -2.03
N ASN A 190 1.34 21.12 -2.83
CA ASN A 190 0.59 21.63 -3.97
C ASN A 190 -0.37 22.76 -3.60
N TRP A 191 -0.90 22.76 -2.37
CA TRP A 191 -1.74 23.85 -1.88
C TRP A 191 -0.97 25.16 -1.74
N ALA A 192 0.29 25.13 -1.34
CA ALA A 192 1.13 26.32 -1.21
C ALA A 192 1.45 26.91 -2.60
N VAL A 193 1.75 26.03 -3.57
CA VAL A 193 1.97 26.41 -4.98
C VAL A 193 0.69 26.98 -5.60
N ALA A 194 -0.46 26.32 -5.39
CA ALA A 194 -1.74 26.78 -5.89
C ALA A 194 -2.18 28.12 -5.25
N LYS A 195 -1.89 28.32 -3.98
CA LYS A 195 -2.17 29.60 -3.29
C LYS A 195 -1.27 30.73 -3.79
N ALA A 196 0.02 30.46 -4.02
CA ALA A 196 0.96 31.41 -4.58
C ALA A 196 0.59 31.79 -6.03
N ALA A 197 0.18 30.83 -6.84
CA ALA A 197 -0.31 31.06 -8.20
C ALA A 197 -1.60 31.92 -8.26
N LYS A 198 -2.54 31.68 -7.35
CA LYS A 198 -3.79 32.45 -7.23
C LYS A 198 -3.58 33.88 -6.70
N SER A 199 -2.52 34.13 -5.94
CA SER A 199 -2.22 35.45 -5.37
C SER A 199 -1.44 36.38 -6.31
N GLY A 200 -1.13 35.96 -7.55
CA GLY A 200 -0.41 36.78 -8.54
C GLY A 200 1.03 37.17 -8.12
N LEU A 201 1.52 36.58 -7.08
CA LEU A 201 2.78 36.98 -6.44
C LEU A 201 3.96 36.17 -7.01
N SER A 202 4.44 36.52 -8.21
CA SER A 202 5.62 35.89 -8.84
C SER A 202 6.89 36.01 -7.98
N LYS A 203 6.99 37.05 -7.15
CA LYS A 203 8.06 37.22 -6.16
C LYS A 203 7.93 36.36 -4.91
N ALA A 204 6.70 35.96 -4.51
CA ALA A 204 6.50 35.06 -3.37
C ALA A 204 6.85 33.60 -3.69
N THR A 205 6.75 33.19 -4.95
CA THR A 205 7.20 31.85 -5.39
C THR A 205 8.70 31.67 -5.21
N ALA A 206 9.48 32.71 -5.46
CA ALA A 206 10.92 32.70 -5.21
C ALA A 206 11.27 32.70 -3.71
N ALA A 207 10.53 33.44 -2.89
CA ALA A 207 10.72 33.49 -1.43
C ALA A 207 10.27 32.18 -0.74
N VAL A 208 9.19 31.56 -1.20
CA VAL A 208 8.75 30.23 -0.67
C VAL A 208 9.72 29.13 -1.12
N ALA A 209 10.28 29.23 -2.32
CA ALA A 209 11.30 28.30 -2.80
C ALA A 209 12.62 28.38 -2.00
N SER A 210 12.95 29.55 -1.43
CA SER A 210 14.13 29.71 -0.57
C SER A 210 13.93 29.24 0.88
N VAL A 211 12.69 29.17 1.35
CA VAL A 211 12.34 28.80 2.74
C VAL A 211 11.99 27.32 2.88
N VAL A 212 11.60 26.66 1.79
CA VAL A 212 11.33 25.21 1.79
C VAL A 212 12.46 24.50 1.04
N PRO A 213 13.42 23.89 1.75
CA PRO A 213 14.48 23.09 1.12
C PRO A 213 13.82 21.89 0.42
N GLY A 214 13.65 21.94 -0.88
CA GLY A 214 12.98 20.90 -1.67
C GLY A 214 12.11 21.42 -2.82
N LEU A 215 11.81 22.73 -2.86
CA LEU A 215 11.14 23.36 -4.01
C LEU A 215 12.12 23.73 -5.13
N ALA A 216 13.44 23.72 -4.88
CA ALA A 216 14.46 23.79 -5.92
C ALA A 216 14.20 22.63 -6.88
N LYS A 217 14.13 22.94 -8.19
CA LYS A 217 13.94 22.02 -9.32
C LYS A 217 14.48 20.64 -8.96
N GLN A 218 13.61 19.71 -8.56
CA GLN A 218 14.05 18.32 -8.41
C GLN A 218 14.57 17.89 -9.78
N PRO A 219 15.82 17.40 -9.87
CA PRO A 219 16.34 16.90 -11.12
C PRO A 219 15.33 15.87 -11.64
N LEU A 220 15.05 15.90 -12.94
CA LEU A 220 14.21 14.92 -13.61
C LEU A 220 14.64 13.54 -13.12
N GLN A 221 13.85 12.94 -12.25
CA GLN A 221 14.19 11.68 -11.63
C GLN A 221 14.27 10.65 -12.76
N LYS A 222 15.46 10.07 -12.97
CA LYS A 222 15.66 9.02 -13.98
C LYS A 222 14.62 7.93 -13.75
N ARG A 223 13.91 7.51 -14.81
CA ARG A 223 12.93 6.43 -14.73
C ARG A 223 13.60 5.20 -14.15
N LYS A 224 13.05 4.72 -13.05
CA LYS A 224 13.51 3.47 -12.43
C LYS A 224 12.80 2.30 -13.10
N ILE A 225 13.54 1.23 -13.34
CA ILE A 225 13.02 -0.02 -13.87
C ILE A 225 12.89 -1.00 -12.69
N TYR A 226 11.70 -1.51 -12.49
CA TYR A 226 11.40 -2.47 -11.43
C TYR A 226 11.28 -3.87 -12.05
N ARG A 227 12.36 -4.66 -11.90
CA ARG A 227 12.50 -5.97 -12.59
C ARG A 227 11.46 -6.99 -12.15
N ALA A 228 11.09 -7.02 -10.85
CA ALA A 228 10.10 -7.97 -10.35
C ALA A 228 8.74 -7.78 -11.00
N GLU A 229 8.30 -6.54 -11.16
CA GLU A 229 7.05 -6.20 -11.83
C GLU A 229 7.09 -6.55 -13.33
N LEU A 230 8.24 -6.37 -13.98
CA LEU A 230 8.40 -6.76 -15.39
C LEU A 230 8.38 -8.28 -15.58
N TRP A 231 8.97 -9.06 -14.66
CA TRP A 231 8.87 -10.51 -14.69
C TRP A 231 7.43 -10.99 -14.49
N MET A 232 6.68 -10.35 -13.59
CA MET A 232 5.25 -10.63 -13.42
C MET A 232 4.45 -10.25 -14.67
N SER A 233 4.75 -9.11 -15.29
CA SER A 233 4.15 -8.72 -16.57
C SER A 233 4.37 -9.78 -17.65
N LEU A 234 5.61 -10.26 -17.80
CA LEU A 234 5.93 -11.31 -18.77
C LEU A 234 5.15 -12.59 -18.50
N LEU A 235 5.07 -13.03 -17.24
CA LEU A 235 4.28 -14.21 -16.86
C LEU A 235 2.81 -14.05 -17.27
N PHE A 236 2.20 -12.90 -16.99
CA PHE A 236 0.80 -12.65 -17.36
C PHE A 236 0.59 -12.60 -18.86
N MET A 237 1.52 -12.01 -19.63
CA MET A 237 1.42 -11.96 -21.08
C MET A 237 1.52 -13.36 -21.70
N VAL A 238 2.44 -14.19 -21.21
CA VAL A 238 2.56 -15.59 -21.62
C VAL A 238 1.29 -16.37 -21.28
N ALA A 239 0.81 -16.27 -20.04
CA ALA A 239 -0.44 -16.92 -19.61
C ALA A 239 -1.65 -16.45 -20.45
N ALA A 240 -1.72 -15.16 -20.78
CA ALA A 240 -2.77 -14.65 -21.65
C ALA A 240 -2.72 -15.27 -23.05
N GLY A 241 -1.52 -15.43 -23.63
CA GLY A 241 -1.32 -16.12 -24.91
C GLY A 241 -1.84 -17.57 -24.86
N PHE A 242 -1.53 -18.33 -23.80
CA PHE A 242 -2.10 -19.66 -23.59
C PHE A 242 -3.62 -19.62 -23.46
N GLY A 243 -4.17 -18.65 -22.72
CA GLY A 243 -5.61 -18.48 -22.57
C GLY A 243 -6.33 -18.23 -23.90
N ILE A 244 -5.73 -17.40 -24.76
CA ILE A 244 -6.24 -17.15 -26.14
C ILE A 244 -6.20 -18.43 -26.96
N ALA A 245 -5.07 -19.14 -26.98
CA ALA A 245 -4.90 -20.37 -27.73
C ALA A 245 -5.89 -21.48 -27.31
N GLN A 246 -6.30 -21.50 -26.03
CA GLN A 246 -7.26 -22.45 -25.48
C GLN A 246 -8.72 -21.97 -25.56
N GLY A 247 -8.99 -20.80 -26.14
CA GLY A 247 -10.34 -20.22 -26.20
C GLY A 247 -10.90 -19.72 -24.87
N ARG A 248 -10.05 -19.54 -23.85
CA ARG A 248 -10.41 -19.08 -22.48
C ARG A 248 -10.37 -17.56 -22.38
N TRP A 249 -11.16 -16.87 -23.18
CA TRP A 249 -11.10 -15.41 -23.36
C TRP A 249 -11.28 -14.60 -22.07
N GLN A 250 -12.14 -15.06 -21.15
CA GLN A 250 -12.37 -14.35 -19.87
C GLN A 250 -11.09 -14.25 -19.04
N TYR A 251 -10.29 -15.30 -18.98
CA TYR A 251 -9.00 -15.28 -18.28
C TYR A 251 -7.96 -14.46 -19.05
N ALA A 252 -7.95 -14.62 -20.38
CA ALA A 252 -7.01 -13.90 -21.24
C ALA A 252 -7.16 -12.38 -21.11
N VAL A 253 -8.39 -11.85 -21.12
CA VAL A 253 -8.65 -10.42 -20.94
C VAL A 253 -8.15 -9.94 -19.56
N PHE A 254 -8.45 -10.67 -18.50
CA PHE A 254 -7.97 -10.33 -17.17
C PHE A 254 -6.44 -10.33 -17.09
N LEU A 255 -5.79 -11.36 -17.63
CA LEU A 255 -4.33 -11.50 -17.63
C LEU A 255 -3.65 -10.43 -18.48
N LEU A 256 -4.23 -10.03 -19.62
CA LEU A 256 -3.73 -8.90 -20.42
C LEU A 256 -3.82 -7.58 -19.65
N LEU A 257 -4.93 -7.32 -18.97
CA LEU A 257 -5.08 -6.12 -18.13
C LEU A 257 -4.07 -6.12 -16.99
N GLN A 258 -3.86 -7.25 -16.34
CA GLN A 258 -2.84 -7.39 -15.30
C GLN A 258 -1.42 -7.20 -15.86
N GLY A 259 -1.09 -7.88 -16.95
CA GLY A 259 0.23 -7.80 -17.58
C GLY A 259 0.57 -6.37 -18.01
N THR A 260 -0.37 -5.66 -18.65
CA THR A 260 -0.16 -4.24 -19.02
C THR A 260 -0.01 -3.34 -17.82
N THR A 261 -0.77 -3.59 -16.74
CA THR A 261 -0.65 -2.83 -15.49
C THR A 261 0.72 -3.05 -14.86
N PHE A 262 1.17 -4.30 -14.73
CA PHE A 262 2.51 -4.62 -14.21
C PHE A 262 3.63 -4.03 -15.09
N ALA A 263 3.47 -4.03 -16.43
CA ALA A 263 4.42 -3.37 -17.33
C ALA A 263 4.48 -1.86 -17.07
N ALA A 264 3.34 -1.20 -16.95
CA ALA A 264 3.27 0.23 -16.69
C ALA A 264 3.96 0.60 -15.37
N PHE A 265 3.73 -0.17 -14.31
CA PHE A 265 4.38 0.02 -13.02
C PHE A 265 5.87 -0.34 -13.06
N GLY A 266 6.24 -1.43 -13.73
CA GLY A 266 7.63 -1.86 -13.89
C GLY A 266 8.49 -0.87 -14.67
N LEU A 267 7.89 -0.18 -15.64
CA LEU A 267 8.53 0.89 -16.43
C LEU A 267 8.37 2.29 -15.84
N SER A 268 7.72 2.43 -14.66
CA SER A 268 7.34 3.74 -14.08
C SER A 268 6.58 4.64 -15.08
N CYS A 269 5.79 4.02 -15.98
CA CYS A 269 5.02 4.75 -16.97
C CYS A 269 3.69 5.24 -16.39
N GLY A 270 3.42 6.53 -16.50
CA GLY A 270 2.07 7.09 -16.31
C GLY A 270 1.68 7.50 -14.88
N VAL A 271 2.57 7.38 -13.89
CA VAL A 271 2.25 7.71 -12.49
C VAL A 271 2.88 9.03 -12.03
N ASP A 272 3.75 9.64 -12.83
CA ASP A 272 4.28 10.97 -12.51
C ASP A 272 3.25 12.03 -12.87
N GLY A 273 2.45 12.45 -11.89
CA GLY A 273 1.41 13.47 -12.02
C GLY A 273 1.90 14.86 -12.50
N GLN A 274 3.18 15.02 -12.68
CA GLN A 274 3.79 16.29 -13.10
C GLN A 274 3.71 16.57 -14.61
N LYS A 275 3.32 15.60 -15.46
CA LYS A 275 3.24 15.80 -16.93
C LYS A 275 1.84 16.06 -17.48
N ARG A 276 0.78 16.01 -16.69
CA ARG A 276 -0.60 16.23 -17.20
C ARG A 276 -1.02 17.69 -17.30
N THR A 277 -0.22 18.66 -16.86
CA THR A 277 -0.59 20.09 -16.94
C THR A 277 -0.15 20.76 -18.25
N VAL A 278 0.49 20.06 -19.17
CA VAL A 278 1.02 20.66 -20.41
C VAL A 278 0.33 20.15 -21.69
N CYS A 279 -0.61 19.23 -21.60
CA CYS A 279 -1.31 18.69 -22.78
C CYS A 279 -2.79 19.05 -22.90
N CYS A 280 -3.25 20.10 -22.19
CA CYS A 280 -4.57 20.71 -22.43
C CYS A 280 -4.39 22.23 -22.42
N ALA A 281 -3.86 22.76 -23.50
CA ALA A 281 -4.05 24.12 -23.99
C ALA A 281 -4.40 24.01 -25.46
#